data_29e850fda2cffd032e7341f325b756f1
#
_entry.id   29e850fda2cffd032e7341f325b756f1
#
_cell.length_a   1.000
_cell.length_b   1.000
_cell.length_c   1.000
_cell.angle_alpha   90.00
_cell.angle_beta   90.00
_cell.angle_gamma   90.00
#
_symmetry.space_group_name_H-M   'P 1'
#
loop_
_entity.id
_entity.type
_entity.pdbx_description
1 polymer ?
#
loop_
_entity_poly.entity_id
_entity_poly.type
_entity_poly.pdbx_seq_one_letter_code
_entity_poly.pdbx_strand_id
1 'polypeptide(L)'
;MKQKFNIITSTCVPLPLENVDTDQIIPARFLKATTKEGFGENLFRDWRYDKQGNKIDSFVLNDPTYSGQVLVAGKNFGSGSSREHAAWAIADYGFRVVVSSFFADIHKNNELNNFVLPVVVSEPFLKELFDSIATDPKMEVVVNLPEQTITNKATGKSETFEINAYKKHCLMNGLDGKIKNEV
;
A
#
# COMPACT_ATOMS: atom_id res chain seq x y z
N MET A 1 -17.67 -6.01 10.08
CA MET A 1 -16.32 -6.04 10.67
C MET A 1 -15.31 -6.39 9.62
N LYS A 2 -14.21 -5.65 9.59
CA LYS A 2 -13.13 -5.91 8.63
C LYS A 2 -12.25 -7.05 9.11
N GLN A 3 -11.47 -7.63 8.20
CA GLN A 3 -10.47 -8.64 8.56
C GLN A 3 -9.44 -8.03 9.50
N LYS A 4 -9.15 -8.72 10.59
CA LYS A 4 -8.17 -8.28 11.57
C LYS A 4 -6.77 -8.31 10.98
N PHE A 5 -5.99 -7.27 11.26
CA PHE A 5 -4.60 -7.18 10.86
C PHE A 5 -3.72 -7.61 12.03
N ASN A 6 -2.87 -8.58 11.82
CA ASN A 6 -1.94 -9.03 12.86
C ASN A 6 -0.52 -9.14 12.29
N ILE A 7 -0.14 -10.29 11.78
CA ILE A 7 1.15 -10.49 11.13
C ILE A 7 0.89 -10.91 9.69
N ILE A 8 1.52 -10.23 8.73
CA ILE A 8 1.42 -10.56 7.32
C ILE A 8 2.81 -10.95 6.82
N THR A 9 2.91 -12.16 6.28
CA THR A 9 4.08 -12.61 5.54
C THR A 9 3.68 -12.69 4.08
N SER A 10 4.35 -11.95 3.22
CA SER A 10 3.95 -11.83 1.82
C SER A 10 5.10 -11.48 0.92
N THR A 11 4.99 -11.90 -0.33
CA THR A 11 5.79 -11.35 -1.42
C THR A 11 5.40 -9.91 -1.68
N CYS A 12 6.19 -9.19 -2.47
CA CYS A 12 6.03 -7.77 -2.69
C CYS A 12 5.88 -7.43 -4.16
N VAL A 13 5.13 -6.37 -4.44
CA VAL A 13 5.06 -5.76 -5.75
C VAL A 13 5.87 -4.47 -5.70
N PRO A 14 6.98 -4.36 -6.47
CA PRO A 14 7.84 -3.17 -6.41
C PRO A 14 7.34 -2.09 -7.37
N LEU A 15 7.23 -0.87 -6.87
CA LEU A 15 6.93 0.32 -7.65
C LEU A 15 8.01 1.37 -7.35
N PRO A 16 9.21 1.28 -7.96
CA PRO A 16 10.36 2.10 -7.59
C PRO A 16 10.27 3.51 -8.19
N LEU A 17 9.14 4.17 -7.99
CA LEU A 17 8.88 5.53 -8.43
C LEU A 17 8.69 6.42 -7.22
N GLU A 18 9.30 7.61 -7.26
CA GLU A 18 9.12 8.63 -6.22
C GLU A 18 7.99 9.58 -6.62
N ASN A 19 7.42 10.24 -5.63
CA ASN A 19 6.41 11.26 -5.81
C ASN A 19 5.17 10.76 -6.57
N VAL A 20 4.77 9.51 -6.32
CA VAL A 20 3.54 8.97 -6.89
C VAL A 20 2.37 9.73 -6.27
N ASP A 21 1.66 10.49 -7.09
CA ASP A 21 0.56 11.31 -6.62
C ASP A 21 -0.79 10.60 -6.71
N THR A 22 -1.78 11.18 -6.04
CA THR A 22 -3.11 10.57 -5.98
C THR A 22 -3.80 10.49 -7.34
N ASP A 23 -3.47 11.38 -8.27
CA ASP A 23 -4.03 11.35 -9.63
C ASP A 23 -3.45 10.19 -10.46
N GLN A 24 -2.23 9.78 -10.15
CA GLN A 24 -1.62 8.58 -10.75
C GLN A 24 -2.19 7.31 -10.12
N ILE A 25 -2.42 7.33 -8.79
CA ILE A 25 -3.02 6.19 -8.08
C ILE A 25 -4.45 5.95 -8.57
N ILE A 26 -5.24 7.03 -8.66
CA ILE A 26 -6.62 6.98 -9.12
C ILE A 26 -6.93 8.21 -9.98
N PRO A 27 -7.14 8.04 -11.30
CA PRO A 27 -7.47 9.18 -12.16
C PRO A 27 -8.76 9.89 -11.75
N ALA A 28 -8.78 11.21 -11.92
CA ALA A 28 -9.88 12.06 -11.48
C ALA A 28 -11.25 11.64 -12.04
N ARG A 29 -11.29 11.05 -13.23
CA ARG A 29 -12.54 10.60 -13.87
C ARG A 29 -13.29 9.54 -13.07
N PHE A 30 -12.62 8.89 -12.09
CA PHE A 30 -13.24 7.86 -11.26
C PHE A 30 -13.74 8.39 -9.91
N LEU A 31 -13.57 9.67 -9.62
CA LEU A 31 -13.90 10.23 -8.31
C LEU A 31 -15.40 10.41 -8.06
N LYS A 32 -16.24 10.18 -9.06
CA LYS A 32 -17.69 10.21 -8.90
C LYS A 32 -18.25 8.93 -8.27
N ALA A 33 -17.43 7.90 -8.16
CA ALA A 33 -17.86 6.63 -7.58
C ALA A 33 -18.25 6.79 -6.11
N THR A 34 -19.31 6.13 -5.72
CA THR A 34 -19.84 6.16 -4.36
C THR A 34 -19.64 4.82 -3.64
N THR A 35 -19.23 3.77 -4.35
CA THR A 35 -19.01 2.45 -3.78
C THR A 35 -17.55 2.05 -3.91
N LYS A 36 -17.07 1.31 -2.91
CA LYS A 36 -15.68 0.84 -2.88
C LYS A 36 -15.50 -0.48 -3.62
N GLU A 37 -16.56 -1.27 -3.75
CA GLU A 37 -16.51 -2.60 -4.33
C GLU A 37 -16.13 -2.53 -5.81
N GLY A 38 -15.18 -3.37 -6.22
CA GLY A 38 -14.69 -3.40 -7.58
C GLY A 38 -13.79 -2.23 -7.95
N PHE A 39 -13.53 -1.32 -7.03
CA PHE A 39 -12.79 -0.09 -7.32
C PHE A 39 -11.31 -0.33 -7.62
N GLY A 40 -10.78 -1.48 -7.21
CA GLY A 40 -9.39 -1.87 -7.52
C GLY A 40 -9.10 -1.97 -9.01
N GLU A 41 -10.11 -2.13 -9.85
CA GLU A 41 -9.97 -2.05 -11.30
C GLU A 41 -9.38 -0.72 -11.76
N ASN A 42 -9.55 0.33 -10.97
CA ASN A 42 -9.14 1.68 -11.33
C ASN A 42 -7.76 2.06 -10.76
N LEU A 43 -7.17 1.19 -9.93
CA LEU A 43 -5.85 1.43 -9.34
C LEU A 43 -4.80 1.55 -10.45
N PHE A 44 -4.06 2.65 -10.45
CA PHE A 44 -3.03 2.93 -11.46
C PHE A 44 -3.54 2.72 -12.89
N ARG A 45 -4.79 3.10 -13.13
CA ARG A 45 -5.50 2.76 -14.37
C ARG A 45 -4.74 3.14 -15.62
N ASP A 46 -4.18 4.36 -15.66
CA ASP A 46 -3.53 4.88 -16.85
C ASP A 46 -2.11 4.33 -17.04
N TRP A 47 -1.58 3.65 -16.04
CA TRP A 47 -0.33 2.91 -16.16
C TRP A 47 -0.56 1.44 -16.51
N ARG A 48 -1.72 0.91 -16.13
CA ARG A 48 -2.08 -0.50 -16.37
C ARG A 48 -2.66 -0.74 -17.75
N TYR A 49 -3.34 0.24 -18.31
CA TYR A 49 -4.06 0.10 -19.57
C TYR A 49 -3.77 1.27 -20.49
N ASP A 50 -3.69 0.99 -21.81
CA ASP A 50 -3.56 2.03 -22.82
C ASP A 50 -4.93 2.65 -23.12
N LYS A 51 -4.95 3.60 -24.07
CA LYS A 51 -6.18 4.32 -24.43
C LYS A 51 -7.23 3.41 -25.08
N GLN A 52 -6.82 2.27 -25.62
CA GLN A 52 -7.72 1.29 -26.21
C GLN A 52 -8.19 0.24 -25.20
N GLY A 53 -7.75 0.34 -23.94
CA GLY A 53 -8.13 -0.60 -22.89
C GLY A 53 -7.29 -1.88 -22.86
N ASN A 54 -6.20 -1.93 -23.59
CA ASN A 54 -5.29 -3.08 -23.58
C ASN A 54 -4.29 -2.96 -22.43
N LYS A 55 -3.95 -4.09 -21.82
CA LYS A 55 -2.97 -4.13 -20.74
C LYS A 55 -1.59 -3.71 -21.24
N ILE A 56 -0.93 -2.87 -20.45
CA ILE A 56 0.46 -2.49 -20.68
C ILE A 56 1.32 -3.50 -19.91
N ASP A 57 1.87 -4.49 -20.62
CA ASP A 57 2.57 -5.62 -20.00
C ASP A 57 3.83 -5.21 -19.24
N SER A 58 4.42 -4.08 -19.58
CA SER A 58 5.62 -3.58 -18.93
C SER A 58 5.35 -3.00 -17.52
N PHE A 59 4.08 -2.73 -17.19
CA PHE A 59 3.77 -2.20 -15.86
C PHE A 59 3.77 -3.31 -14.83
N VAL A 60 4.35 -3.03 -13.65
CA VAL A 60 4.63 -4.03 -12.62
C VAL A 60 3.37 -4.77 -12.14
N LEU A 61 2.22 -4.09 -12.03
CA LEU A 61 0.99 -4.74 -11.59
C LEU A 61 0.43 -5.72 -12.63
N ASN A 62 0.83 -5.60 -13.88
CA ASN A 62 0.43 -6.51 -14.95
C ASN A 62 1.45 -7.63 -15.19
N ASP A 63 2.58 -7.58 -14.50
CA ASP A 63 3.66 -8.56 -14.63
C ASP A 63 3.42 -9.72 -13.66
N PRO A 64 3.17 -10.95 -14.14
CA PRO A 64 2.89 -12.08 -13.26
C PRO A 64 4.09 -12.51 -12.41
N THR A 65 5.28 -11.96 -12.68
CA THR A 65 6.47 -12.21 -11.87
C THR A 65 6.28 -11.72 -10.44
N TYR A 66 5.48 -10.67 -10.24
CA TYR A 66 5.28 -10.03 -8.94
C TYR A 66 3.86 -10.20 -8.46
N SER A 67 3.72 -10.53 -7.19
CA SER A 67 2.42 -10.71 -6.55
C SER A 67 2.55 -10.43 -5.05
N GLY A 68 1.43 -10.44 -4.35
CA GLY A 68 1.40 -10.34 -2.91
C GLY A 68 0.54 -9.17 -2.41
N GLN A 69 0.51 -9.05 -1.09
CA GLN A 69 -0.32 -8.08 -0.38
C GLN A 69 0.45 -6.81 0.00
N VAL A 70 1.71 -6.71 -0.41
CA VAL A 70 2.60 -5.61 -0.01
C VAL A 70 3.07 -4.87 -1.26
N LEU A 71 2.74 -3.59 -1.33
CA LEU A 71 3.24 -2.69 -2.36
C LEU A 71 4.44 -1.94 -1.78
N VAL A 72 5.60 -2.00 -2.44
CA VAL A 72 6.79 -1.26 -2.05
C VAL A 72 6.99 -0.13 -3.04
N ALA A 73 6.84 1.10 -2.56
CA ALA A 73 6.89 2.31 -3.39
C ALA A 73 8.05 3.22 -3.01
N GLY A 74 8.45 4.08 -3.92
CA GLY A 74 9.47 5.08 -3.66
C GLY A 74 8.99 6.20 -2.74
N LYS A 75 9.89 7.10 -2.41
CA LYS A 75 9.64 8.20 -1.47
C LYS A 75 8.46 9.07 -1.89
N ASN A 76 7.74 9.59 -0.91
CA ASN A 76 6.63 10.53 -1.08
C ASN A 76 5.45 9.96 -1.84
N PHE A 77 4.92 8.86 -1.32
CA PHE A 77 3.75 8.17 -1.89
C PHE A 77 2.45 8.87 -1.47
N GLY A 78 1.56 9.09 -2.44
CA GLY A 78 0.25 9.66 -2.17
C GLY A 78 0.23 11.19 -2.12
N SER A 79 1.22 11.85 -2.72
CA SER A 79 1.26 13.31 -2.79
C SER A 79 0.12 13.86 -3.65
N GLY A 80 -0.08 15.18 -3.61
CA GLY A 80 -1.12 15.86 -4.38
C GLY A 80 -2.43 15.97 -3.62
N SER A 81 -3.53 16.06 -4.35
CA SER A 81 -4.87 16.28 -3.77
C SER A 81 -5.31 15.09 -2.91
N SER A 82 -5.98 15.40 -1.81
CA SER A 82 -6.52 14.36 -0.94
C SER A 82 -7.67 13.63 -1.61
N ARG A 83 -7.54 12.30 -1.76
CA ARG A 83 -8.55 11.45 -2.40
C ARG A 83 -8.66 10.13 -1.65
N GLU A 84 -9.73 9.97 -0.87
CA GLU A 84 -9.98 8.69 -0.21
C GLU A 84 -10.13 7.55 -1.22
N HIS A 85 -10.62 7.86 -2.42
CA HIS A 85 -10.74 6.89 -3.52
C HIS A 85 -9.42 6.19 -3.84
N ALA A 86 -8.28 6.86 -3.66
CA ALA A 86 -6.98 6.23 -3.85
C ALA A 86 -6.79 5.07 -2.87
N ALA A 87 -7.13 5.27 -1.62
CA ALA A 87 -7.06 4.21 -0.60
C ALA A 87 -8.08 3.09 -0.88
N TRP A 88 -9.27 3.43 -1.37
CA TRP A 88 -10.25 2.41 -1.78
C TRP A 88 -9.68 1.51 -2.87
N ALA A 89 -9.04 2.11 -3.87
CA ALA A 89 -8.48 1.35 -4.99
C ALA A 89 -7.36 0.41 -4.52
N ILE A 90 -6.47 0.90 -3.66
CA ILE A 90 -5.38 0.11 -3.11
C ILE A 90 -5.93 -1.08 -2.31
N ALA A 91 -6.89 -0.84 -1.43
CA ALA A 91 -7.48 -1.87 -0.59
C ALA A 91 -8.25 -2.91 -1.42
N ASP A 92 -9.08 -2.45 -2.33
CA ASP A 92 -9.90 -3.36 -3.15
C ASP A 92 -9.07 -4.19 -4.13
N TYR A 93 -7.94 -3.64 -4.60
CA TYR A 93 -7.03 -4.39 -5.45
C TYR A 93 -6.40 -5.57 -4.70
N GLY A 94 -6.27 -5.48 -3.38
CA GLY A 94 -5.75 -6.56 -2.55
C GLY A 94 -4.51 -6.23 -1.74
N PHE A 95 -4.03 -4.99 -1.79
CA PHE A 95 -2.90 -4.60 -0.96
C PHE A 95 -3.36 -4.33 0.47
N ARG A 96 -2.66 -4.94 1.43
CA ARG A 96 -2.86 -4.74 2.86
C ARG A 96 -1.81 -3.80 3.46
N VAL A 97 -0.67 -3.68 2.79
CA VAL A 97 0.48 -2.90 3.26
C VAL A 97 1.06 -2.12 2.10
N VAL A 98 1.39 -0.86 2.35
CA VAL A 98 2.22 -0.06 1.43
C VAL A 98 3.47 0.37 2.20
N VAL A 99 4.64 0.10 1.65
CA VAL A 99 5.93 0.46 2.24
C VAL A 99 6.55 1.59 1.44
N SER A 100 6.99 2.65 2.13
CA SER A 100 7.68 3.78 1.52
C SER A 100 8.56 4.44 2.57
N SER A 101 9.47 5.29 2.16
CA SER A 101 10.28 6.07 3.10
C SER A 101 9.58 7.35 3.55
N PHE A 102 8.52 7.77 2.87
CA PHE A 102 7.71 8.92 3.25
C PHE A 102 6.34 8.85 2.56
N PHE A 103 5.30 9.18 3.31
CA PHE A 103 3.93 9.28 2.80
C PHE A 103 3.40 10.70 3.02
N ALA A 104 2.59 11.19 2.09
CA ALA A 104 1.78 12.39 2.35
C ALA A 104 0.79 12.08 3.50
N ASP A 105 0.68 12.99 4.46
CA ASP A 105 -0.07 12.74 5.71
C ASP A 105 -1.53 12.36 5.49
N ILE A 106 -2.22 13.06 4.59
CA ILE A 106 -3.63 12.79 4.35
C ILE A 106 -3.82 11.43 3.70
N HIS A 107 -2.97 11.07 2.75
CA HIS A 107 -3.04 9.76 2.09
C HIS A 107 -2.75 8.64 3.09
N LYS A 108 -1.75 8.83 3.95
CA LYS A 108 -1.41 7.88 5.01
C LYS A 108 -2.63 7.61 5.90
N ASN A 109 -3.33 8.66 6.28
CA ASN A 109 -4.54 8.55 7.11
C ASN A 109 -5.68 7.85 6.36
N ASN A 110 -5.86 8.15 5.08
CA ASN A 110 -6.86 7.49 4.26
C ASN A 110 -6.58 5.99 4.10
N GLU A 111 -5.31 5.60 3.99
CA GLU A 111 -4.93 4.19 3.97
C GLU A 111 -5.37 3.50 5.26
N LEU A 112 -5.02 4.08 6.41
CA LEU A 112 -5.38 3.51 7.71
C LEU A 112 -6.89 3.36 7.88
N ASN A 113 -7.66 4.34 7.42
CA ASN A 113 -9.11 4.30 7.48
C ASN A 113 -9.73 3.23 6.57
N ASN A 114 -8.96 2.70 5.65
CA ASN A 114 -9.41 1.66 4.72
C ASN A 114 -8.66 0.34 4.91
N PHE A 115 -8.10 0.11 6.09
CA PHE A 115 -7.44 -1.13 6.48
C PHE A 115 -6.23 -1.47 5.62
N VAL A 116 -5.55 -0.43 5.14
CA VAL A 116 -4.23 -0.54 4.50
C VAL A 116 -3.21 0.07 5.47
N LEU A 117 -2.17 -0.67 5.77
CA LEU A 117 -1.13 -0.22 6.70
C LEU A 117 0.00 0.48 5.95
N PRO A 118 0.18 1.79 6.15
CA PRO A 118 1.36 2.47 5.64
C PRO A 118 2.54 2.21 6.58
N VAL A 119 3.63 1.70 6.04
CA VAL A 119 4.84 1.38 6.78
C VAL A 119 5.97 2.29 6.29
N VAL A 120 6.43 3.19 7.17
CA VAL A 120 7.53 4.10 6.88
C VAL A 120 8.83 3.44 7.28
N VAL A 121 9.75 3.33 6.32
CA VAL A 121 11.08 2.76 6.55
C VAL A 121 12.15 3.78 6.15
N SER A 122 13.38 3.53 6.58
CA SER A 122 14.51 4.38 6.17
C SER A 122 14.80 4.20 4.67
N GLU A 123 15.42 5.20 4.07
CA GLU A 123 15.87 5.12 2.67
C GLU A 123 16.78 3.92 2.41
N PRO A 124 17.80 3.63 3.28
CA PRO A 124 18.64 2.45 3.07
C PRO A 124 17.85 1.14 3.11
N PHE A 125 16.90 1.02 4.04
CA PHE A 125 16.05 -0.20 4.12
C PHE A 125 15.16 -0.33 2.89
N LEU A 126 14.60 0.78 2.41
CA LEU A 126 13.78 0.78 1.21
C LEU A 126 14.59 0.34 -0.01
N LYS A 127 15.80 0.87 -0.17
CA LYS A 127 16.69 0.45 -1.25
C LYS A 127 17.00 -1.03 -1.18
N GLU A 128 17.26 -1.54 0.02
CA GLU A 128 17.55 -2.95 0.22
C GLU A 128 16.35 -3.82 -0.16
N LEU A 129 15.13 -3.38 0.16
CA LEU A 129 13.93 -4.09 -0.27
C LEU A 129 13.85 -4.17 -1.79
N PHE A 130 14.03 -3.05 -2.49
CA PHE A 130 14.01 -3.06 -3.95
C PHE A 130 15.08 -3.97 -4.53
N ASP A 131 16.29 -3.92 -3.99
CA ASP A 131 17.39 -4.78 -4.46
C ASP A 131 17.07 -6.27 -4.23
N SER A 132 16.51 -6.59 -3.07
CA SER A 132 16.14 -7.98 -2.73
C SER A 132 15.04 -8.50 -3.65
N ILE A 133 14.04 -7.67 -3.95
CA ILE A 133 12.95 -8.05 -4.86
C ILE A 133 13.47 -8.25 -6.28
N ALA A 134 14.40 -7.39 -6.72
CA ALA A 134 15.00 -7.50 -8.04
C ALA A 134 15.84 -8.79 -8.18
N THR A 135 16.51 -9.20 -7.11
CA THR A 135 17.31 -10.42 -7.09
C THR A 135 16.44 -11.66 -7.03
N ASP A 136 15.37 -11.62 -6.22
CA ASP A 136 14.43 -12.73 -6.07
C ASP A 136 13.00 -12.19 -5.91
N PRO A 137 12.22 -12.19 -7.01
CA PRO A 137 10.83 -11.70 -6.95
C PRO A 137 9.93 -12.43 -5.96
N LYS A 138 10.32 -13.61 -5.51
CA LYS A 138 9.56 -14.40 -4.54
C LYS A 138 10.01 -14.18 -3.10
N MET A 139 10.94 -13.27 -2.87
CA MET A 139 11.34 -12.90 -1.51
C MET A 139 10.13 -12.37 -0.75
N GLU A 140 10.11 -12.60 0.54
CA GLU A 140 8.99 -12.19 1.39
C GLU A 140 9.44 -11.19 2.45
N VAL A 141 8.49 -10.36 2.87
CA VAL A 141 8.63 -9.55 4.07
C VAL A 141 7.66 -10.05 5.14
N VAL A 142 8.01 -9.84 6.40
CA VAL A 142 7.12 -10.07 7.53
C VAL A 142 6.77 -8.71 8.12
N VAL A 143 5.49 -8.36 8.07
CA VAL A 143 4.97 -7.13 8.68
C VAL A 143 4.22 -7.52 9.93
N ASN A 144 4.81 -7.19 11.08
CA ASN A 144 4.30 -7.55 12.40
C ASN A 144 3.72 -6.31 13.04
N LEU A 145 2.39 -6.17 13.02
CA LEU A 145 1.74 -4.99 13.57
C LEU A 145 1.82 -4.93 15.10
N PRO A 146 1.60 -6.05 15.84
CA PRO A 146 1.77 -6.02 17.30
C PRO A 146 3.11 -5.48 17.76
N GLU A 147 4.19 -5.91 17.13
CA GLU A 147 5.56 -5.50 17.48
C GLU A 147 6.01 -4.25 16.72
N GLN A 148 5.23 -3.81 15.73
CA GLN A 148 5.55 -2.69 14.86
C GLN A 148 6.92 -2.83 14.20
N THR A 149 7.13 -3.97 13.54
CA THR A 149 8.36 -4.28 12.82
C THR A 149 8.06 -4.76 11.41
N ILE A 150 8.99 -4.49 10.52
CA ILE A 150 9.03 -5.09 9.18
C ILE A 150 10.37 -5.76 9.01
N THR A 151 10.35 -7.00 8.53
CA THR A 151 11.56 -7.81 8.33
C THR A 151 11.68 -8.18 6.85
N ASN A 152 12.86 -7.93 6.29
CA ASN A 152 13.25 -8.43 4.97
C ASN A 152 13.78 -9.85 5.15
N LYS A 153 13.01 -10.86 4.73
CA LYS A 153 13.42 -12.26 4.93
C LYS A 153 14.63 -12.65 4.08
N ALA A 154 14.90 -11.94 3.00
CA ALA A 154 16.06 -12.23 2.16
C ALA A 154 17.38 -11.89 2.87
N THR A 155 17.39 -10.85 3.70
CA THR A 155 18.59 -10.37 4.40
C THR A 155 18.55 -10.63 5.90
N GLY A 156 17.36 -10.86 6.45
CA GLY A 156 17.15 -10.99 7.89
C GLY A 156 17.11 -9.65 8.64
N LYS A 157 17.24 -8.53 7.94
CA LYS A 157 17.20 -7.21 8.57
C LYS A 157 15.78 -6.77 8.86
N SER A 158 15.61 -6.03 9.96
CA SER A 158 14.31 -5.51 10.40
C SER A 158 14.42 -4.04 10.74
N GLU A 159 13.29 -3.34 10.60
CA GLU A 159 13.12 -1.98 11.13
C GLU A 159 11.81 -1.90 11.90
N THR A 160 11.77 -0.98 12.86
CA THR A 160 10.52 -0.63 13.53
C THR A 160 9.81 0.46 12.74
N PHE A 161 8.48 0.51 12.86
CA PHE A 161 7.70 1.58 12.27
C PHE A 161 6.70 2.12 13.29
N GLU A 162 6.25 3.34 13.07
CA GLU A 162 5.31 4.00 13.95
C GLU A 162 3.88 3.91 13.40
N ILE A 163 2.93 3.86 14.31
CA ILE A 163 1.51 3.93 13.99
C ILE A 163 0.80 4.53 15.21
N ASN A 164 -0.22 5.34 14.96
CA ASN A 164 -1.09 5.85 16.00
C ASN A 164 -1.72 4.68 16.76
N ALA A 165 -1.69 4.74 18.11
CA ALA A 165 -2.15 3.66 18.97
C ALA A 165 -3.63 3.29 18.72
N TYR A 166 -4.47 4.28 18.50
CA TYR A 166 -5.88 4.03 18.21
C TYR A 166 -6.08 3.32 16.86
N LYS A 167 -5.37 3.76 15.83
CA LYS A 167 -5.44 3.14 14.50
C LYS A 167 -4.93 1.71 14.55
N LYS A 168 -3.85 1.46 15.30
CA LYS A 168 -3.35 0.10 15.54
C LYS A 168 -4.42 -0.78 16.16
N HIS A 169 -5.08 -0.28 17.19
CA HIS A 169 -6.17 -0.99 17.86
C HIS A 169 -7.29 -1.34 16.86
N CYS A 170 -7.69 -0.37 16.03
CA CYS A 170 -8.73 -0.60 15.02
C CYS A 170 -8.33 -1.67 14.02
N LEU A 171 -7.12 -1.62 13.50
CA LEU A 171 -6.63 -2.61 12.54
C LEU A 171 -6.56 -4.00 13.15
N MET A 172 -6.05 -4.11 14.37
CA MET A 172 -5.89 -5.41 15.04
C MET A 172 -7.22 -6.03 15.43
N ASN A 173 -8.28 -5.24 15.59
CA ASN A 173 -9.58 -5.71 16.01
C ASN A 173 -10.67 -5.64 14.93
N GLY A 174 -10.31 -5.23 13.72
CA GLY A 174 -11.25 -5.13 12.59
C GLY A 174 -12.30 -4.04 12.77
N LEU A 175 -11.97 -2.95 13.46
CA LEU A 175 -12.88 -1.88 13.79
C LEU A 175 -12.74 -0.72 12.80
N ASP A 176 -13.88 -0.09 12.46
CA ASP A 176 -13.86 1.12 11.65
C ASP A 176 -13.36 2.30 12.49
N GLY A 177 -12.21 2.85 12.14
CA GLY A 177 -11.61 3.98 12.85
C GLY A 177 -12.43 5.25 12.83
N LYS A 178 -13.47 5.31 12.02
CA LYS A 178 -14.35 6.47 11.93
C LYS A 178 -15.33 6.58 13.10
N ILE A 179 -15.46 5.53 13.90
CA ILE A 179 -16.41 5.47 15.01
C ILE A 179 -15.87 6.15 16.27
N LYS A 180 -14.59 6.40 16.35
CA LYS A 180 -13.95 6.87 17.58
C LYS A 180 -14.49 8.18 18.13
N ASN A 181 -15.07 9.03 17.29
CA ASN A 181 -15.53 10.36 17.70
C ASN A 181 -16.87 10.34 18.41
N GLU A 182 -17.44 9.18 18.62
CA GLU A 182 -18.71 9.01 19.32
C GLU A 182 -18.55 8.89 20.84
N VAL A 183 -17.34 9.01 21.30
CA VAL A 183 -17.03 8.88 22.73
C VAL A 183 -17.17 10.23 23.43
#